data_5ff8fd3fed7d9b5dd743c79c3eb8fb1f
#
_entry.id   5ff8fd3fed7d9b5dd743c79c3eb8fb1f
#
_cell.length_a   1.000
_cell.length_b   1.000
_cell.length_c   1.000
_cell.angle_alpha   90.00
_cell.angle_beta   90.00
_cell.angle_gamma   90.00
#
_symmetry.space_group_name_H-M   'P 1'
#
loop_
_entity.id
_entity.type
_entity.pdbx_description
1 polymer ?
#
loop_
_entity_poly.entity_id
_entity_poly.type
_entity_poly.pdbx_seq_one_letter_code
_entity_poly.pdbx_strand_id
1 'polypeptide(L)'
;MTDIINTELGIAVAGSADSGKSTFIGVLTTGELDNGDGSARLQIARHQHEVKSKKTSSISTKTIITQNKKAVTLIDLCGQEKYFKTTAYGISGHYPDYSFLIVGSNKGILPMTKQHATILMSNNIPIIIVMTRYDITPELIYNESRKMIENYCKNIIKIPADFINSPYNKSNESDEYKNQKIEDIKTYIKSDNSRQLKIPVVTISNKTGYYIDFIHKIISELNVRNMWRNFDEDTTKEIDERCNNRIIKSFVTNMKKEIFNNPQNNTDHVFFIDGIYNKHGIGLIVAGINRGGVINTGDTVYIGPFGKEFKEVK
;
A
#
# COMPACT_ATOMS: atom_id res chain seq x y z
N MET A 1 -10.21 27.10 -9.32
CA MET A 1 -9.38 26.20 -8.47
C MET A 1 -10.29 25.09 -8.02
N THR A 2 -10.09 23.91 -8.55
CA THR A 2 -10.93 22.75 -8.22
C THR A 2 -10.53 22.25 -6.83
N ASP A 3 -11.49 22.23 -5.90
CA ASP A 3 -11.32 21.67 -4.57
C ASP A 3 -10.88 20.21 -4.67
N ILE A 4 -9.58 19.99 -4.58
CA ILE A 4 -9.03 18.64 -4.39
C ILE A 4 -9.42 18.27 -2.97
N ILE A 5 -10.25 17.25 -2.82
CA ILE A 5 -10.57 16.71 -1.51
C ILE A 5 -9.25 16.15 -0.96
N ASN A 6 -8.71 16.80 0.04
CA ASN A 6 -7.43 16.46 0.71
C ASN A 6 -7.57 15.15 1.49
N THR A 7 -7.71 14.03 0.78
CA THR A 7 -7.63 12.70 1.36
C THR A 7 -6.40 12.02 0.79
N GLU A 8 -5.32 11.99 1.56
CA GLU A 8 -4.10 11.26 1.19
C GLU A 8 -4.27 9.78 1.45
N LEU A 9 -4.77 9.07 0.44
CA LEU A 9 -4.83 7.63 0.45
C LEU A 9 -3.48 7.05 -0.02
N GLY A 10 -2.83 6.27 0.82
CA GLY A 10 -1.58 5.57 0.48
C GLY A 10 -1.81 4.10 0.16
N ILE A 11 -1.34 3.63 -0.99
CA ILE A 11 -1.42 2.22 -1.38
C ILE A 11 -0.02 1.69 -1.72
N ALA A 12 0.45 0.69 -0.97
CA ALA A 12 1.70 0.00 -1.28
C ALA A 12 1.51 -1.00 -2.43
N VAL A 13 2.42 -1.02 -3.38
CA VAL A 13 2.48 -2.03 -4.44
C VAL A 13 3.67 -2.94 -4.19
N ALA A 14 3.39 -4.12 -3.66
CA ALA A 14 4.35 -5.10 -3.18
C ALA A 14 4.36 -6.36 -4.06
N GLY A 15 5.38 -7.20 -3.93
CA GLY A 15 5.52 -8.46 -4.66
C GLY A 15 6.94 -8.68 -5.15
N SER A 16 7.21 -9.87 -5.71
CA SER A 16 8.55 -10.25 -6.18
C SER A 16 9.04 -9.42 -7.38
N ALA A 17 10.34 -9.51 -7.67
CA ALA A 17 10.88 -8.97 -8.91
C ALA A 17 10.15 -9.57 -10.13
N ASP A 18 10.00 -8.75 -11.17
CA ASP A 18 9.37 -9.12 -12.44
C ASP A 18 7.91 -9.63 -12.35
N SER A 19 7.21 -9.34 -11.24
CA SER A 19 5.77 -9.61 -11.12
C SER A 19 4.89 -8.57 -11.81
N GLY A 20 5.46 -7.49 -12.34
CA GLY A 20 4.71 -6.44 -13.06
C GLY A 20 4.29 -5.24 -12.21
N LYS A 21 4.86 -5.04 -11.00
CA LYS A 21 4.53 -3.92 -10.08
C LYS A 21 4.63 -2.54 -10.75
N SER A 22 5.82 -2.20 -11.22
CA SER A 22 6.05 -0.89 -11.82
C SER A 22 5.28 -0.70 -13.12
N THR A 23 5.08 -1.76 -13.92
CA THR A 23 4.20 -1.72 -15.10
C THR A 23 2.75 -1.43 -14.70
N PHE A 24 2.26 -2.09 -13.66
CA PHE A 24 0.92 -1.86 -13.11
C PHE A 24 0.74 -0.42 -12.65
N ILE A 25 1.70 0.12 -11.89
CA ILE A 25 1.67 1.54 -11.47
C ILE A 25 1.70 2.45 -12.69
N GLY A 26 2.53 2.15 -13.70
CA GLY A 26 2.60 2.92 -14.95
C GLY A 26 1.24 2.99 -15.63
N VAL A 27 0.59 1.85 -15.85
CA VAL A 27 -0.75 1.78 -16.46
C VAL A 27 -1.78 2.57 -15.66
N LEU A 28 -1.81 2.41 -14.33
CA LEU A 28 -2.76 3.14 -13.48
C LEU A 28 -2.51 4.66 -13.48
N THR A 29 -1.25 5.08 -13.61
CA THR A 29 -0.87 6.49 -13.51
C THR A 29 -1.08 7.24 -14.82
N THR A 30 -0.77 6.60 -15.94
CA THR A 30 -0.81 7.23 -17.27
C THR A 30 -2.12 6.97 -18.00
N GLY A 31 -2.83 5.91 -17.64
CA GLY A 31 -3.99 5.42 -18.40
C GLY A 31 -3.61 4.71 -19.71
N GLU A 32 -2.31 4.60 -20.02
CA GLU A 32 -1.82 3.94 -21.22
C GLU A 32 -1.46 2.48 -20.92
N LEU A 33 -1.93 1.58 -21.77
CA LEU A 33 -1.63 0.15 -21.65
C LEU A 33 -0.17 -0.14 -22.02
N ASP A 34 0.38 -1.19 -21.42
CA ASP A 34 1.74 -1.65 -21.74
C ASP A 34 1.78 -2.32 -23.12
N ASN A 35 2.83 -2.08 -23.88
CA ASN A 35 3.02 -2.73 -25.19
C ASN A 35 3.51 -4.19 -25.10
N GLY A 36 3.81 -4.67 -23.90
CA GLY A 36 4.41 -5.98 -23.64
C GLY A 36 5.91 -5.95 -23.38
N ASP A 37 6.60 -4.84 -23.71
CA ASP A 37 8.04 -4.65 -23.49
C ASP A 37 8.36 -3.83 -22.24
N GLY A 38 7.34 -3.36 -21.53
CA GLY A 38 7.46 -2.55 -20.33
C GLY A 38 7.46 -1.04 -20.59
N SER A 39 6.79 -0.58 -21.67
CA SER A 39 6.66 0.84 -22.00
C SER A 39 6.03 1.65 -20.87
N ALA A 40 4.95 1.15 -20.27
CA ALA A 40 4.29 1.80 -19.15
C ALA A 40 5.21 1.97 -17.94
N ARG A 41 6.09 1.01 -17.68
CA ARG A 41 7.09 1.10 -16.63
C ARG A 41 8.14 2.19 -16.90
N LEU A 42 8.56 2.36 -18.16
CA LEU A 42 9.59 3.36 -18.51
C LEU A 42 9.11 4.78 -18.21
N GLN A 43 7.82 5.05 -18.31
CA GLN A 43 7.22 6.36 -18.01
C GLN A 43 7.31 6.74 -16.53
N ILE A 44 7.47 5.77 -15.63
CA ILE A 44 7.55 6.02 -14.18
C ILE A 44 8.95 5.83 -13.60
N ALA A 45 9.91 5.30 -14.37
CA ALA A 45 11.28 5.08 -13.91
C ALA A 45 11.96 6.41 -13.55
N ARG A 46 12.58 6.47 -12.35
CA ARG A 46 13.26 7.68 -11.85
C ARG A 46 14.72 7.77 -12.27
N HIS A 47 15.37 6.62 -12.44
CA HIS A 47 16.83 6.55 -12.65
C HIS A 47 17.17 5.84 -13.95
N GLN A 48 18.19 6.33 -14.67
CA GLN A 48 18.66 5.71 -15.92
C GLN A 48 19.08 4.24 -15.74
N HIS A 49 19.62 3.86 -14.58
CA HIS A 49 20.00 2.48 -14.30
C HIS A 49 18.77 1.58 -14.14
N GLU A 50 17.64 2.10 -13.64
CA GLU A 50 16.37 1.37 -13.56
C GLU A 50 15.76 1.13 -14.95
N VAL A 51 15.93 2.09 -15.85
CA VAL A 51 15.55 1.95 -17.27
C VAL A 51 16.36 0.84 -17.91
N LYS A 52 17.69 0.81 -17.73
CA LYS A 52 18.59 -0.19 -18.29
C LYS A 52 18.41 -1.57 -17.67
N SER A 53 18.32 -1.66 -16.34
CA SER A 53 18.21 -2.93 -15.60
C SER A 53 16.81 -3.51 -15.57
N LYS A 54 15.81 -2.70 -15.88
CA LYS A 54 14.37 -3.01 -15.70
C LYS A 54 14.04 -3.46 -14.26
N LYS A 55 14.74 -2.90 -13.23
CA LYS A 55 14.59 -3.28 -11.83
C LYS A 55 14.51 -2.03 -10.95
N THR A 56 13.53 -2.01 -10.04
CA THR A 56 13.36 -0.95 -9.06
C THR A 56 14.37 -1.13 -7.94
N SER A 57 15.18 -0.12 -7.68
CA SER A 57 16.26 -0.13 -6.67
C SER A 57 15.94 0.74 -5.46
N SER A 58 15.03 1.69 -5.61
CA SER A 58 14.59 2.62 -4.57
C SER A 58 13.06 2.65 -4.51
N ILE A 59 12.52 3.07 -3.37
CA ILE A 59 11.09 3.32 -3.24
C ILE A 59 10.73 4.54 -4.10
N SER A 60 9.67 4.44 -4.85
CA SER A 60 9.12 5.55 -5.61
C SER A 60 7.64 5.71 -5.35
N THR A 61 7.18 6.95 -5.32
CA THR A 61 5.77 7.30 -5.14
C THR A 61 5.23 7.95 -6.39
N LYS A 62 4.00 7.62 -6.75
CA LYS A 62 3.25 8.24 -7.83
C LYS A 62 1.85 8.56 -7.33
N THR A 63 1.39 9.78 -7.57
CA THR A 63 0.06 10.20 -7.17
C THR A 63 -0.86 10.19 -8.38
N ILE A 64 -2.02 9.59 -8.22
CA ILE A 64 -3.12 9.62 -9.18
C ILE A 64 -4.30 10.36 -8.56
N ILE A 65 -5.10 11.00 -9.40
CA ILE A 65 -6.35 11.62 -9.00
C ILE A 65 -7.48 10.75 -9.52
N THR A 66 -8.32 10.26 -8.62
CA THR A 66 -9.47 9.44 -8.98
C THR A 66 -10.59 10.28 -9.57
N GLN A 67 -11.59 9.63 -10.20
CA GLN A 67 -12.79 10.32 -10.70
C GLN A 67 -13.52 11.10 -9.60
N ASN A 68 -13.46 10.62 -8.36
CA ASN A 68 -14.04 11.28 -7.19
C ASN A 68 -13.13 12.38 -6.60
N LYS A 69 -12.12 12.86 -7.37
CA LYS A 69 -11.16 13.89 -6.97
C LYS A 69 -10.32 13.55 -5.72
N LYS A 70 -10.19 12.29 -5.38
CA LYS A 70 -9.29 11.84 -4.31
C LYS A 70 -7.87 11.74 -4.83
N ALA A 71 -6.91 12.27 -4.08
CA ALA A 71 -5.48 12.03 -4.32
C ALA A 71 -5.07 10.69 -3.73
N VAL A 72 -4.53 9.80 -4.55
CA VAL A 72 -4.06 8.47 -4.15
C VAL A 72 -2.60 8.32 -4.48
N THR A 73 -1.78 8.05 -3.47
CA THR A 73 -0.35 7.83 -3.62
C THR A 73 -0.05 6.34 -3.71
N LEU A 74 0.40 5.91 -4.87
CA LEU A 74 0.91 4.57 -5.12
C LEU A 74 2.40 4.51 -4.77
N ILE A 75 2.78 3.55 -3.92
CA ILE A 75 4.15 3.37 -3.42
C ILE A 75 4.74 2.13 -4.09
N ASP A 76 5.66 2.33 -5.07
CA ASP A 76 6.36 1.24 -5.76
C ASP A 76 7.49 0.71 -4.87
N LEU A 77 7.34 -0.53 -4.43
CA LEU A 77 8.28 -1.20 -3.55
C LEU A 77 9.25 -2.11 -4.34
N CYS A 78 10.49 -2.18 -3.86
CA CYS A 78 11.51 -3.03 -4.47
C CYS A 78 11.15 -4.51 -4.35
N GLY A 79 11.22 -5.26 -5.45
CA GLY A 79 10.88 -6.69 -5.46
C GLY A 79 12.07 -7.64 -5.33
N GLN A 80 13.31 -7.14 -5.25
CA GLN A 80 14.52 -7.94 -5.12
C GLN A 80 14.93 -8.15 -3.66
N GLU A 81 15.44 -9.34 -3.33
CA GLU A 81 15.84 -9.71 -1.98
C GLU A 81 16.89 -8.76 -1.39
N LYS A 82 17.88 -8.35 -2.17
CA LYS A 82 18.92 -7.41 -1.74
C LYS A 82 18.39 -6.04 -1.26
N TYR A 83 17.18 -5.66 -1.71
CA TYR A 83 16.51 -4.42 -1.31
C TYR A 83 15.37 -4.65 -0.31
N PHE A 84 15.32 -5.82 0.32
CA PHE A 84 14.26 -6.15 1.27
C PHE A 84 14.18 -5.17 2.45
N LYS A 85 15.33 -4.75 2.98
CA LYS A 85 15.38 -3.71 4.04
C LYS A 85 14.73 -2.40 3.57
N THR A 86 15.03 -1.97 2.35
CA THR A 86 14.43 -0.76 1.76
C THR A 86 12.91 -0.91 1.64
N THR A 87 12.43 -2.08 1.22
CA THR A 87 10.99 -2.36 1.16
C THR A 87 10.34 -2.34 2.54
N ALA A 88 10.98 -2.93 3.56
CA ALA A 88 10.49 -2.92 4.93
C ALA A 88 10.40 -1.48 5.47
N TYR A 89 11.43 -0.67 5.27
CA TYR A 89 11.40 0.75 5.62
C TYR A 89 10.32 1.52 4.86
N GLY A 90 10.12 1.21 3.57
CA GLY A 90 9.08 1.83 2.77
C GLY A 90 7.67 1.53 3.27
N ILE A 91 7.42 0.32 3.69
CA ILE A 91 6.11 -0.05 4.27
C ILE A 91 5.92 0.64 5.62
N SER A 92 6.93 0.57 6.50
CA SER A 92 6.82 1.14 7.85
C SER A 92 6.85 2.67 7.86
N GLY A 93 7.65 3.31 6.99
CA GLY A 93 7.80 4.77 6.93
C GLY A 93 6.67 5.47 6.19
N HIS A 94 6.18 4.88 5.10
CA HIS A 94 5.06 5.46 4.35
C HIS A 94 3.69 5.13 4.93
N TYR A 95 3.63 4.11 5.78
CA TYR A 95 2.42 3.64 6.45
C TYR A 95 1.18 3.63 5.55
N PRO A 96 1.19 2.81 4.48
CA PRO A 96 0.11 2.80 3.51
C PRO A 96 -1.20 2.30 4.14
N ASP A 97 -2.31 2.83 3.67
CA ASP A 97 -3.64 2.41 4.11
C ASP A 97 -3.97 0.99 3.63
N TYR A 98 -3.54 0.66 2.41
CA TYR A 98 -3.80 -0.64 1.75
C TYR A 98 -2.58 -1.11 0.99
N SER A 99 -2.66 -2.35 0.52
CA SER A 99 -1.63 -2.89 -0.36
C SER A 99 -2.20 -3.71 -1.50
N PHE A 100 -1.61 -3.54 -2.68
CA PHE A 100 -1.71 -4.47 -3.80
C PHE A 100 -0.52 -5.42 -3.77
N LEU A 101 -0.77 -6.69 -3.50
CA LEU A 101 0.24 -7.74 -3.57
C LEU A 101 0.25 -8.36 -4.97
N ILE A 102 1.23 -7.98 -5.76
CA ILE A 102 1.31 -8.37 -7.17
C ILE A 102 1.93 -9.76 -7.32
N VAL A 103 1.21 -10.64 -7.99
CA VAL A 103 1.61 -12.02 -8.29
C VAL A 103 1.56 -12.24 -9.79
N GLY A 104 2.68 -12.60 -10.40
CA GLY A 104 2.67 -13.00 -11.82
C GLY A 104 1.97 -14.35 -11.99
N SER A 105 0.95 -14.42 -12.83
CA SER A 105 0.19 -15.65 -13.08
C SER A 105 1.07 -16.79 -13.62
N ASN A 106 2.17 -16.45 -14.28
CA ASN A 106 3.13 -17.41 -14.84
C ASN A 106 4.13 -18.01 -13.83
N LYS A 107 4.20 -17.44 -12.60
CA LYS A 107 5.18 -17.86 -11.58
C LYS A 107 4.54 -18.19 -10.23
N GLY A 108 3.31 -17.75 -10.00
CA GLY A 108 2.64 -17.91 -8.71
C GLY A 108 3.31 -17.16 -7.57
N ILE A 109 3.10 -17.61 -6.34
CA ILE A 109 3.66 -16.99 -5.13
C ILE A 109 5.12 -17.40 -4.94
N LEU A 110 6.01 -16.42 -5.05
CA LEU A 110 7.45 -16.57 -4.83
C LEU A 110 7.86 -16.25 -3.39
N PRO A 111 9.07 -16.66 -2.93
CA PRO A 111 9.54 -16.39 -1.56
C PRO A 111 9.47 -14.89 -1.17
N MET A 112 9.91 -13.98 -2.06
CA MET A 112 9.81 -12.55 -1.81
C MET A 112 8.37 -12.05 -1.66
N THR A 113 7.44 -12.61 -2.43
CA THR A 113 6.02 -12.27 -2.29
C THR A 113 5.50 -12.65 -0.89
N LYS A 114 5.93 -13.80 -0.36
CA LYS A 114 5.59 -14.24 1.00
C LYS A 114 6.16 -13.30 2.06
N GLN A 115 7.42 -12.88 1.91
CA GLN A 115 8.07 -11.95 2.83
C GLN A 115 7.37 -10.59 2.84
N HIS A 116 7.01 -10.05 1.65
CA HIS A 116 6.25 -8.82 1.55
C HIS A 116 4.86 -8.95 2.21
N ALA A 117 4.15 -10.04 1.96
CA ALA A 117 2.87 -10.29 2.62
C ALA A 117 3.02 -10.33 4.15
N THR A 118 4.07 -10.97 4.67
CA THR A 118 4.33 -11.02 6.11
C THR A 118 4.53 -9.64 6.71
N ILE A 119 5.33 -8.75 6.06
CA ILE A 119 5.52 -7.38 6.57
C ILE A 119 4.21 -6.59 6.51
N LEU A 120 3.45 -6.69 5.43
CA LEU A 120 2.17 -6.01 5.30
C LEU A 120 1.20 -6.44 6.40
N MET A 121 1.10 -7.74 6.65
CA MET A 121 0.26 -8.28 7.71
C MET A 121 0.72 -7.87 9.10
N SER A 122 2.03 -7.88 9.37
CA SER A 122 2.57 -7.46 10.67
C SER A 122 2.35 -5.98 10.98
N ASN A 123 2.13 -5.16 9.95
CA ASN A 123 1.73 -3.76 10.08
C ASN A 123 0.21 -3.55 9.96
N ASN A 124 -0.59 -4.61 10.00
CA ASN A 124 -2.06 -4.56 9.85
C ASN A 124 -2.54 -3.86 8.57
N ILE A 125 -1.76 -3.95 7.49
CA ILE A 125 -2.12 -3.38 6.19
C ILE A 125 -2.94 -4.41 5.40
N PRO A 126 -4.20 -4.12 5.05
CA PRO A 126 -5.02 -5.02 4.25
C PRO A 126 -4.41 -5.29 2.89
N ILE A 127 -4.49 -6.57 2.47
CA ILE A 127 -3.89 -7.05 1.23
C ILE A 127 -4.99 -7.33 0.21
N ILE A 128 -4.87 -6.76 -0.97
CA ILE A 128 -5.61 -7.15 -2.17
C ILE A 128 -4.60 -7.82 -3.11
N ILE A 129 -4.81 -9.07 -3.47
CA ILE A 129 -3.90 -9.79 -4.37
C ILE A 129 -4.29 -9.46 -5.81
N VAL A 130 -3.29 -9.08 -6.62
CA VAL A 130 -3.47 -8.77 -8.05
C VAL A 130 -2.62 -9.73 -8.87
N MET A 131 -3.27 -10.63 -9.60
CA MET A 131 -2.63 -11.54 -10.54
C MET A 131 -2.44 -10.85 -11.89
N THR A 132 -1.19 -10.71 -12.31
CA THR A 132 -0.81 -10.06 -13.57
C THR A 132 -0.39 -11.09 -14.63
N ARG A 133 -0.19 -10.63 -15.88
CA ARG A 133 0.40 -11.46 -16.97
C ARG A 133 -0.40 -12.69 -17.36
N TYR A 134 -1.71 -12.71 -17.15
CA TYR A 134 -2.49 -13.84 -17.60
C TYR A 134 -2.46 -14.00 -19.15
N ASP A 135 -2.33 -12.86 -19.84
CA ASP A 135 -2.31 -12.77 -21.31
C ASP A 135 -1.15 -13.56 -21.97
N ILE A 136 -0.10 -13.84 -21.22
CA ILE A 136 1.05 -14.66 -21.66
C ILE A 136 1.16 -16.00 -20.90
N THR A 137 0.19 -16.31 -20.05
CA THR A 137 0.24 -17.49 -19.18
C THR A 137 -0.73 -18.55 -19.69
N PRO A 138 -0.29 -19.78 -20.00
CA PRO A 138 -1.21 -20.87 -20.34
C PRO A 138 -2.18 -21.17 -19.20
N GLU A 139 -3.39 -21.60 -19.53
CA GLU A 139 -4.45 -21.84 -18.55
C GLU A 139 -4.05 -22.83 -17.44
N LEU A 140 -3.31 -23.88 -17.77
CA LEU A 140 -2.81 -24.85 -16.78
C LEU A 140 -1.93 -24.18 -15.74
N ILE A 141 -0.96 -23.37 -16.17
CA ILE A 141 -0.05 -22.64 -15.27
C ILE A 141 -0.80 -21.59 -14.44
N TYR A 142 -1.78 -20.90 -15.05
CA TYR A 142 -2.66 -19.98 -14.34
C TYR A 142 -3.42 -20.69 -13.21
N ASN A 143 -4.00 -21.87 -13.50
CA ASN A 143 -4.74 -22.64 -12.51
C ASN A 143 -3.83 -23.19 -11.39
N GLU A 144 -2.59 -23.57 -11.69
CA GLU A 144 -1.58 -23.91 -10.68
C GLU A 144 -1.25 -22.72 -9.78
N SER A 145 -1.04 -21.55 -10.37
CA SER A 145 -0.79 -20.30 -9.62
C SER A 145 -1.96 -19.93 -8.72
N ARG A 146 -3.20 -20.12 -9.17
CA ARG A 146 -4.40 -19.94 -8.33
C ARG A 146 -4.40 -20.88 -7.13
N LYS A 147 -4.11 -22.18 -7.35
CA LYS A 147 -4.00 -23.16 -6.25
C LYS A 147 -2.90 -22.79 -5.26
N MET A 148 -1.74 -22.28 -5.74
CA MET A 148 -0.68 -21.79 -4.86
C MET A 148 -1.16 -20.63 -3.99
N ILE A 149 -1.90 -19.66 -4.55
CA ILE A 149 -2.47 -18.53 -3.81
C ILE A 149 -3.49 -19.03 -2.78
N GLU A 150 -4.41 -19.89 -3.20
CA GLU A 150 -5.44 -20.45 -2.31
C GLU A 150 -4.81 -21.18 -1.11
N ASN A 151 -3.84 -22.05 -1.36
CA ASN A 151 -3.11 -22.78 -0.33
C ASN A 151 -2.34 -21.83 0.60
N TYR A 152 -1.71 -20.79 0.07
CA TYR A 152 -0.99 -19.81 0.87
C TYR A 152 -1.95 -19.01 1.77
N CYS A 153 -3.03 -18.52 1.22
CA CYS A 153 -4.06 -17.79 1.98
C CYS A 153 -4.66 -18.67 3.08
N LYS A 154 -5.07 -19.89 2.75
CA LYS A 154 -5.69 -20.81 3.70
C LYS A 154 -4.73 -21.30 4.79
N ASN A 155 -3.51 -21.69 4.42
CA ASN A 155 -2.60 -22.39 5.35
C ASN A 155 -1.67 -21.44 6.10
N ILE A 156 -1.27 -20.32 5.50
CA ILE A 156 -0.28 -19.38 6.09
C ILE A 156 -1.00 -18.16 6.64
N ILE A 157 -1.78 -17.46 5.81
CA ILE A 157 -2.48 -16.25 6.24
C ILE A 157 -3.68 -16.58 7.15
N LYS A 158 -4.24 -17.80 7.02
CA LYS A 158 -5.45 -18.28 7.75
C LYS A 158 -6.74 -17.54 7.35
N ILE A 159 -6.72 -16.86 6.22
CA ILE A 159 -7.88 -16.20 5.62
C ILE A 159 -8.01 -16.75 4.19
N PRO A 160 -9.16 -17.32 3.78
CA PRO A 160 -9.32 -17.88 2.44
C PRO A 160 -9.26 -16.81 1.35
N ALA A 161 -8.86 -17.19 0.14
CA ALA A 161 -8.88 -16.32 -1.04
C ALA A 161 -10.28 -16.25 -1.66
N ASP A 162 -10.67 -15.07 -2.16
CA ASP A 162 -11.85 -14.86 -3.01
C ASP A 162 -11.40 -14.42 -4.40
N PHE A 163 -11.47 -15.33 -5.37
CA PHE A 163 -11.11 -15.02 -6.75
C PHE A 163 -12.28 -14.33 -7.46
N ILE A 164 -12.14 -13.03 -7.68
CA ILE A 164 -13.19 -12.16 -8.20
C ILE A 164 -13.48 -12.46 -9.67
N ASN A 165 -12.46 -12.76 -10.47
CA ASN A 165 -12.60 -13.03 -11.89
C ASN A 165 -11.68 -14.16 -12.37
N SER A 166 -11.99 -14.67 -13.56
CA SER A 166 -11.14 -15.63 -14.26
C SER A 166 -11.15 -15.31 -15.75
N PRO A 167 -10.01 -15.08 -16.39
CA PRO A 167 -9.96 -14.77 -17.81
C PRO A 167 -10.38 -15.96 -18.71
N TYR A 168 -10.37 -17.16 -18.16
CA TYR A 168 -10.76 -18.40 -18.84
C TYR A 168 -12.22 -18.82 -18.60
N ASN A 169 -12.91 -18.13 -17.70
CA ASN A 169 -14.33 -18.38 -17.41
C ASN A 169 -15.07 -17.04 -17.28
N LYS A 170 -15.73 -16.63 -18.34
CA LYS A 170 -16.41 -15.34 -18.46
C LYS A 170 -17.79 -15.26 -17.78
N SER A 171 -18.16 -16.22 -16.95
CA SER A 171 -19.51 -16.30 -16.36
C SER A 171 -19.87 -15.14 -15.41
N ASN A 172 -18.93 -14.29 -15.01
CA ASN A 172 -19.12 -13.30 -13.95
C ASN A 172 -18.62 -11.90 -14.38
N GLU A 173 -19.01 -11.39 -15.55
CA GLU A 173 -18.56 -10.09 -16.05
C GLU A 173 -19.63 -8.99 -15.98
N SER A 174 -20.81 -9.25 -15.39
CA SER A 174 -21.86 -8.23 -15.27
C SER A 174 -21.43 -7.09 -14.32
N ASP A 175 -21.92 -5.88 -14.60
CA ASP A 175 -21.63 -4.72 -13.74
C ASP A 175 -22.22 -4.88 -12.34
N GLU A 176 -23.35 -5.57 -12.22
CA GLU A 176 -23.95 -5.91 -10.94
C GLU A 176 -23.02 -6.79 -10.09
N TYR A 177 -22.44 -7.82 -10.70
CA TYR A 177 -21.46 -8.69 -10.03
C TYR A 177 -20.22 -7.89 -9.59
N LYS A 178 -19.67 -7.03 -10.46
CA LYS A 178 -18.53 -6.18 -10.13
C LYS A 178 -18.85 -5.25 -8.96
N ASN A 179 -20.03 -4.65 -8.94
CA ASN A 179 -20.46 -3.78 -7.84
C ASN A 179 -20.58 -4.56 -6.53
N GLN A 180 -21.18 -5.76 -6.55
CA GLN A 180 -21.26 -6.62 -5.39
C GLN A 180 -19.86 -6.97 -4.85
N LYS A 181 -18.91 -7.29 -5.74
CA LYS A 181 -17.54 -7.60 -5.34
C LYS A 181 -16.79 -6.41 -4.75
N ILE A 182 -17.10 -5.19 -5.15
CA ILE A 182 -16.56 -3.98 -4.51
C ILE A 182 -17.09 -3.86 -3.07
N GLU A 183 -18.36 -4.12 -2.84
CA GLU A 183 -18.93 -4.12 -1.48
C GLU A 183 -18.32 -5.24 -0.60
N ASP A 184 -18.07 -6.42 -1.18
CA ASP A 184 -17.37 -7.51 -0.50
C ASP A 184 -15.95 -7.07 -0.08
N ILE A 185 -15.22 -6.37 -0.97
CA ILE A 185 -13.89 -5.81 -0.68
C ILE A 185 -13.97 -4.75 0.43
N LYS A 186 -14.94 -3.84 0.38
CA LYS A 186 -15.16 -2.84 1.44
C LYS A 186 -15.43 -3.51 2.79
N THR A 187 -16.21 -4.57 2.77
CA THR A 187 -16.50 -5.36 3.98
C THR A 187 -15.25 -6.02 4.52
N TYR A 188 -14.45 -6.64 3.65
CA TYR A 188 -13.15 -7.22 4.02
C TYR A 188 -12.22 -6.20 4.68
N ILE A 189 -12.16 -4.99 4.13
CA ILE A 189 -11.28 -3.93 4.60
C ILE A 189 -11.72 -3.33 5.95
N LYS A 190 -13.04 -3.20 6.16
CA LYS A 190 -13.61 -2.60 7.37
C LYS A 190 -13.60 -3.53 8.57
N SER A 191 -13.58 -4.83 8.34
CA SER A 191 -13.75 -5.79 9.42
C SER A 191 -12.44 -6.14 10.09
N ASP A 192 -12.30 -5.72 11.30
CA ASP A 192 -11.14 -5.99 12.15
C ASP A 192 -11.04 -7.44 12.63
N ASN A 193 -12.08 -8.29 12.59
CA ASN A 193 -12.02 -9.64 13.18
C ASN A 193 -13.16 -10.61 12.81
N SER A 194 -13.71 -10.65 11.60
CA SER A 194 -14.71 -11.68 11.34
C SER A 194 -14.13 -12.92 10.66
N ARG A 195 -14.47 -14.08 11.18
CA ARG A 195 -14.11 -15.43 10.66
C ARG A 195 -14.64 -15.72 9.24
N GLN A 196 -15.38 -14.79 8.64
CA GLN A 196 -15.99 -14.90 7.30
C GLN A 196 -15.26 -14.09 6.21
N LEU A 197 -14.13 -13.47 6.56
CA LEU A 197 -13.36 -12.66 5.62
C LEU A 197 -12.67 -13.52 4.57
N LYS A 198 -12.56 -12.97 3.37
CA LYS A 198 -11.83 -13.56 2.26
C LYS A 198 -10.90 -12.51 1.64
N ILE A 199 -9.66 -12.88 1.37
CA ILE A 199 -8.70 -12.00 0.69
C ILE A 199 -9.11 -11.86 -0.78
N PRO A 200 -9.39 -10.64 -1.26
CA PRO A 200 -9.74 -10.42 -2.66
C PRO A 200 -8.56 -10.76 -3.59
N VAL A 201 -8.83 -11.50 -4.66
CA VAL A 201 -7.85 -11.83 -5.69
C VAL A 201 -8.41 -11.40 -7.04
N VAL A 202 -7.78 -10.42 -7.69
CA VAL A 202 -8.18 -9.88 -8.99
C VAL A 202 -7.15 -10.24 -10.04
N THR A 203 -7.57 -10.83 -11.16
CA THR A 203 -6.70 -11.08 -12.31
C THR A 203 -6.80 -9.94 -13.30
N ILE A 204 -5.66 -9.40 -13.71
CA ILE A 204 -5.57 -8.28 -14.64
C ILE A 204 -4.57 -8.53 -15.77
N SER A 205 -4.67 -7.75 -16.85
CA SER A 205 -3.59 -7.60 -17.82
C SER A 205 -3.26 -6.14 -18.05
N ASN A 206 -2.01 -5.78 -17.81
CA ASN A 206 -1.49 -4.45 -18.13
C ASN A 206 -1.40 -4.21 -19.65
N LYS A 207 -1.38 -5.27 -20.45
CA LYS A 207 -1.28 -5.20 -21.91
C LYS A 207 -2.64 -5.08 -22.59
N THR A 208 -3.62 -5.87 -22.15
CA THR A 208 -4.95 -5.89 -22.78
C THR A 208 -5.96 -4.96 -22.10
N GLY A 209 -5.63 -4.41 -20.93
CA GLY A 209 -6.53 -3.60 -20.12
C GLY A 209 -7.55 -4.41 -19.31
N TYR A 210 -7.49 -5.74 -19.37
CA TYR A 210 -8.45 -6.60 -18.68
C TYR A 210 -8.48 -6.30 -17.18
N TYR A 211 -9.66 -5.93 -16.67
CA TYR A 211 -9.96 -5.57 -15.29
C TYR A 211 -9.15 -4.39 -14.71
N ILE A 212 -8.47 -3.59 -15.52
CA ILE A 212 -7.81 -2.35 -15.07
C ILE A 212 -8.85 -1.33 -14.58
N ASP A 213 -9.98 -1.17 -15.29
CA ASP A 213 -11.08 -0.30 -14.87
C ASP A 213 -11.66 -0.72 -13.52
N PHE A 214 -11.73 -2.03 -13.25
CA PHE A 214 -12.17 -2.54 -11.96
C PHE A 214 -11.22 -2.15 -10.83
N ILE A 215 -9.91 -2.16 -11.08
CA ILE A 215 -8.91 -1.66 -10.11
C ILE A 215 -9.10 -0.16 -9.87
N HIS A 216 -9.29 0.65 -10.90
CA HIS A 216 -9.59 2.08 -10.74
C HIS A 216 -10.84 2.30 -9.89
N LYS A 217 -11.88 1.50 -10.11
CA LYS A 217 -13.11 1.56 -9.33
C LYS A 217 -12.88 1.18 -7.86
N ILE A 218 -12.12 0.11 -7.59
CA ILE A 218 -11.70 -0.23 -6.22
C ILE A 218 -11.01 0.98 -5.57
N ILE A 219 -9.97 1.53 -6.21
CA ILE A 219 -9.20 2.65 -5.68
C ILE A 219 -10.09 3.87 -5.36
N SER A 220 -11.07 4.16 -6.23
CA SER A 220 -12.01 5.28 -6.04
C SER A 220 -12.91 5.10 -4.82
N GLU A 221 -13.25 3.85 -4.48
CA GLU A 221 -14.12 3.51 -3.36
C GLU A 221 -13.39 3.33 -2.03
N LEU A 222 -12.05 3.17 -2.04
CA LEU A 222 -11.26 3.08 -0.82
C LEU A 222 -11.26 4.40 -0.05
N ASN A 223 -11.34 4.32 1.27
CA ASN A 223 -11.23 5.47 2.17
C ASN A 223 -9.92 5.40 2.94
N VAL A 224 -9.40 6.56 3.35
CA VAL A 224 -8.23 6.64 4.22
C VAL A 224 -8.51 5.89 5.52
N ARG A 225 -7.62 4.99 5.89
CA ARG A 225 -7.68 4.29 7.18
C ARG A 225 -7.04 5.17 8.23
N ASN A 226 -7.83 6.05 8.84
CA ASN A 226 -7.37 6.96 9.88
C ASN A 226 -7.08 6.21 11.19
N MET A 227 -6.12 5.29 11.18
CA MET A 227 -5.66 4.65 12.42
C MET A 227 -5.03 5.64 13.42
N TRP A 228 -4.77 6.89 12.96
CA TRP A 228 -4.09 7.93 13.74
C TRP A 228 -5.02 9.09 14.18
N ARG A 229 -6.20 9.25 13.58
CA ARG A 229 -7.11 10.34 13.88
C ARG A 229 -8.02 10.09 15.08
N ASN A 230 -8.31 8.85 15.42
CA ASN A 230 -9.18 8.48 16.53
C ASN A 230 -8.37 7.78 17.61
N PHE A 231 -7.46 8.50 18.25
CA PHE A 231 -6.87 8.09 19.52
C PHE A 231 -7.83 8.46 20.68
N ASP A 232 -9.08 7.99 20.59
CA ASP A 232 -9.92 7.92 21.76
C ASP A 232 -9.43 6.80 22.71
N GLU A 233 -9.91 6.82 23.96
CA GLU A 233 -9.49 5.84 24.96
C GLU A 233 -9.79 4.40 24.54
N ASP A 234 -10.84 4.17 23.75
CA ASP A 234 -11.25 2.83 23.32
C ASP A 234 -10.35 2.27 22.22
N THR A 235 -10.00 3.08 21.22
CA THR A 235 -9.03 2.70 20.17
C THR A 235 -7.66 2.38 20.78
N THR A 236 -7.33 3.00 21.90
CA THR A 236 -6.05 2.75 22.60
C THR A 236 -6.04 1.43 23.32
N LYS A 237 -7.15 1.01 23.92
CA LYS A 237 -7.28 -0.30 24.55
C LYS A 237 -7.14 -1.39 23.49
N GLU A 238 -7.75 -1.22 22.31
CA GLU A 238 -7.61 -2.17 21.20
C GLU A 238 -6.19 -2.31 20.68
N ILE A 239 -5.44 -1.20 20.52
CA ILE A 239 -4.02 -1.24 20.14
C ILE A 239 -3.19 -1.92 21.23
N ASP A 240 -3.52 -1.68 22.50
CA ASP A 240 -2.83 -2.31 23.65
C ASP A 240 -3.06 -3.80 23.74
N GLU A 241 -4.24 -4.28 23.41
CA GLU A 241 -4.57 -5.71 23.42
C GLU A 241 -4.00 -6.46 22.21
N ARG A 242 -3.92 -5.82 21.04
CA ARG A 242 -3.45 -6.41 19.77
C ARG A 242 -1.95 -6.33 19.56
N CYS A 243 -1.28 -5.36 20.15
CA CYS A 243 0.14 -5.12 19.94
C CYS A 243 0.99 -5.84 20.98
N ASN A 244 1.44 -7.07 20.68
CA ASN A 244 2.43 -7.79 21.49
C ASN A 244 3.84 -7.17 21.43
N ASN A 245 4.06 -6.13 20.64
CA ASN A 245 5.35 -5.49 20.50
C ASN A 245 5.54 -4.40 21.56
N ARG A 246 6.38 -4.70 22.56
CA ARG A 246 6.69 -3.83 23.70
C ARG A 246 7.22 -2.44 23.29
N ILE A 247 7.90 -2.35 22.15
CA ILE A 247 8.48 -1.10 21.61
C ILE A 247 7.38 -0.21 21.08
N ILE A 248 6.44 -0.75 20.31
CA ILE A 248 5.31 0.00 19.76
C ILE A 248 4.38 0.45 20.89
N LYS A 249 4.12 -0.43 21.87
CA LYS A 249 3.36 -0.08 23.08
C LYS A 249 3.97 1.10 23.84
N SER A 250 5.27 1.05 24.11
CA SER A 250 5.96 2.13 24.83
C SER A 250 5.98 3.44 24.00
N PHE A 251 6.12 3.33 22.68
CA PHE A 251 6.10 4.46 21.76
C PHE A 251 4.73 5.15 21.75
N VAL A 252 3.65 4.39 21.55
CA VAL A 252 2.28 4.93 21.56
C VAL A 252 1.91 5.51 22.94
N THR A 253 2.29 4.85 24.02
CA THR A 253 2.01 5.31 25.39
C THR A 253 2.76 6.61 25.74
N ASN A 254 4.02 6.74 25.27
CA ASN A 254 4.80 7.96 25.51
C ASN A 254 4.35 9.11 24.61
N MET A 255 4.03 8.85 23.34
CA MET A 255 3.36 9.85 22.48
C MET A 255 2.10 10.40 23.13
N LYS A 256 1.28 9.54 23.76
CA LYS A 256 0.06 9.98 24.45
C LYS A 256 0.35 10.90 25.62
N LYS A 257 1.28 10.53 26.50
CA LYS A 257 1.56 11.33 27.70
C LYS A 257 2.09 12.72 27.37
N GLU A 258 2.90 12.87 26.33
CA GLU A 258 3.54 14.15 26.01
C GLU A 258 2.71 15.01 25.05
N ILE A 259 2.01 14.38 24.10
CA ILE A 259 1.25 15.09 23.07
C ILE A 259 -0.18 15.43 23.56
N PHE A 260 -0.85 14.48 24.24
CA PHE A 260 -2.27 14.62 24.61
C PHE A 260 -2.50 15.26 25.98
N ASN A 261 -1.52 15.30 26.87
CA ASN A 261 -1.65 15.99 28.17
C ASN A 261 -1.45 17.51 28.07
N ASN A 262 -1.15 18.06 26.90
CA ASN A 262 -1.04 19.49 26.69
C ASN A 262 -2.28 20.00 25.94
N PRO A 263 -3.23 20.68 26.61
CA PRO A 263 -4.49 21.12 25.99
C PRO A 263 -4.34 22.19 24.89
N GLN A 264 -3.12 22.67 24.65
CA GLN A 264 -2.82 23.62 23.57
C GLN A 264 -2.36 22.92 22.27
N ASN A 265 -2.10 21.63 22.29
CA ASN A 265 -1.65 20.90 21.12
C ASN A 265 -2.85 20.36 20.34
N ASN A 266 -3.16 21.03 19.24
CA ASN A 266 -4.08 20.50 18.24
C ASN A 266 -3.35 19.38 17.47
N THR A 267 -3.46 18.13 17.94
CA THR A 267 -2.59 17.01 17.60
C THR A 267 -3.07 16.19 16.41
N ASP A 268 -3.70 16.84 15.45
CA ASP A 268 -4.24 16.16 14.27
C ASP A 268 -3.17 15.78 13.22
N HIS A 269 -1.88 16.06 13.46
CA HIS A 269 -0.83 15.88 12.46
C HIS A 269 0.31 15.02 12.95
N VAL A 270 0.74 14.08 12.13
CA VAL A 270 1.96 13.30 12.32
C VAL A 270 2.77 13.31 11.03
N PHE A 271 4.03 13.72 11.13
CA PHE A 271 4.96 13.66 10.00
C PHE A 271 5.96 12.52 10.23
N PHE A 272 5.85 11.48 9.42
CA PHE A 272 6.76 10.33 9.45
C PHE A 272 8.02 10.67 8.66
N ILE A 273 9.17 10.75 9.36
CA ILE A 273 10.46 11.05 8.75
C ILE A 273 11.04 9.76 8.15
N ASP A 274 11.29 9.74 6.84
CA ASP A 274 11.93 8.66 6.11
C ASP A 274 13.35 9.02 5.62
N GLY A 275 13.70 10.30 5.57
CA GLY A 275 14.99 10.79 5.16
C GLY A 275 15.45 12.01 5.94
N ILE A 276 16.77 12.05 6.22
CA ILE A 276 17.42 13.19 6.87
C ILE A 276 18.61 13.60 6.02
N TYR A 277 18.66 14.87 5.64
CA TYR A 277 19.69 15.44 4.78
C TYR A 277 20.29 16.66 5.44
N ASN A 278 21.61 16.80 5.34
CA ASN A 278 22.31 18.01 5.75
C ASN A 278 22.86 18.70 4.49
N LYS A 279 22.34 19.90 4.20
CA LYS A 279 22.73 20.64 2.99
C LYS A 279 23.43 21.94 3.40
N HIS A 280 24.65 22.13 2.89
CA HIS A 280 25.42 23.34 3.15
C HIS A 280 24.62 24.60 2.76
N GLY A 281 24.56 25.58 3.66
CA GLY A 281 23.83 26.83 3.47
C GLY A 281 22.30 26.78 3.74
N ILE A 282 21.73 25.58 3.90
CA ILE A 282 20.29 25.42 4.23
C ILE A 282 20.13 24.78 5.63
N GLY A 283 21.05 23.89 6.02
CA GLY A 283 20.97 23.18 7.28
C GLY A 283 20.35 21.78 7.15
N LEU A 284 19.70 21.35 8.23
CA LEU A 284 19.06 20.05 8.32
C LEU A 284 17.71 20.07 7.62
N ILE A 285 17.53 19.11 6.70
CA ILE A 285 16.27 18.91 5.96
C ILE A 285 15.76 17.51 6.32
N VAL A 286 14.52 17.39 6.71
CA VAL A 286 13.83 16.13 6.88
C VAL A 286 12.85 15.92 5.73
N ALA A 287 12.82 14.71 5.19
CA ALA A 287 11.83 14.29 4.20
C ALA A 287 10.96 13.20 4.81
N GLY A 288 9.71 13.13 4.36
CA GLY A 288 8.79 12.15 4.90
C GLY A 288 7.37 12.34 4.42
N ILE A 289 6.43 11.70 5.11
CA ILE A 289 5.01 11.74 4.80
C ILE A 289 4.24 12.40 5.94
N ASN A 290 3.48 13.41 5.59
CA ASN A 290 2.53 14.04 6.51
C ASN A 290 1.22 13.26 6.50
N ARG A 291 0.70 12.93 7.69
CA ARG A 291 -0.60 12.32 7.89
C ARG A 291 -1.43 13.20 8.83
N GLY A 292 -2.65 13.47 8.43
CA GLY A 292 -3.58 14.25 9.22
C GLY A 292 -3.83 15.64 8.65
N GLY A 293 -3.18 16.66 9.11
CA GLY A 293 -3.46 18.04 8.74
C GLY A 293 -2.40 18.69 7.86
N VAL A 294 -2.29 20.00 7.97
CA VAL A 294 -1.33 20.83 7.23
C VAL A 294 -0.31 21.39 8.21
N ILE A 295 0.97 21.27 7.86
CA ILE A 295 2.08 21.90 8.59
C ILE A 295 2.47 23.16 7.80
N ASN A 296 2.43 24.31 8.43
CA ASN A 296 2.78 25.58 7.83
C ASN A 296 4.18 26.02 8.25
N THR A 297 4.78 26.87 7.43
CA THR A 297 6.05 27.49 7.79
C THR A 297 5.88 28.35 9.04
N GLY A 298 6.73 28.08 10.04
CA GLY A 298 6.71 28.77 11.34
C GLY A 298 5.89 28.06 12.41
N ASP A 299 5.22 26.96 12.09
CA ASP A 299 4.58 26.11 13.09
C ASP A 299 5.62 25.52 14.04
N THR A 300 5.26 25.37 15.30
CA THR A 300 6.06 24.65 16.29
C THR A 300 5.70 23.18 16.23
N VAL A 301 6.68 22.30 16.04
CA VAL A 301 6.48 20.86 15.97
C VAL A 301 7.38 20.11 16.95
N TYR A 302 6.98 18.92 17.34
CA TYR A 302 7.78 18.03 18.16
C TYR A 302 8.45 16.97 17.30
N ILE A 303 9.78 16.92 17.32
CA ILE A 303 10.57 15.92 16.57
C ILE A 303 11.13 14.86 17.51
N GLY A 304 11.04 13.60 17.15
CA GLY A 304 11.54 12.49 17.95
C GLY A 304 11.08 11.12 17.45
N PRO A 305 11.26 10.07 18.26
CA PRO A 305 11.84 10.12 19.61
C PRO A 305 13.38 10.18 19.61
N PHE A 306 13.96 10.99 20.53
CA PHE A 306 15.36 10.92 20.89
C PHE A 306 15.46 10.14 22.20
N GLY A 307 15.70 8.84 22.10
CA GLY A 307 15.55 7.92 23.22
C GLY A 307 14.07 7.76 23.61
N LYS A 308 13.63 8.49 24.65
CA LYS A 308 12.23 8.48 25.10
C LYS A 308 11.54 9.86 25.00
N GLU A 309 12.25 10.85 24.51
CA GLU A 309 11.81 12.25 24.54
C GLU A 309 11.59 12.81 23.14
N PHE A 310 10.68 13.76 23.02
CA PHE A 310 10.50 14.60 21.85
C PHE A 310 11.05 15.99 22.13
N LYS A 311 11.63 16.61 21.10
CA LYS A 311 12.17 17.98 21.20
C LYS A 311 11.29 18.92 20.41
N GLU A 312 10.95 20.06 21.01
CA GLU A 312 10.27 21.13 20.34
C GLU A 312 11.20 21.81 19.35
N VAL A 313 10.74 22.00 18.13
CA VAL A 313 11.46 22.70 17.04
C VAL A 313 10.49 23.61 16.30
N LYS A 314 11.03 24.73 15.79
CA LYS A 314 10.25 25.74 15.07
C LYS A 314 10.75 25.88 13.63
#